data_601ed5c0eacfe91fd9afd37a4f36d642
#
_entry.id   601ed5c0eacfe91fd9afd37a4f36d642
#
_cell.length_a   1.000
_cell.length_b   1.000
_cell.length_c   1.000
_cell.angle_alpha   90.00
_cell.angle_beta   90.00
_cell.angle_gamma   90.00
#
_symmetry.space_group_name_H-M   'P 1'
#
loop_
_entity.id
_entity.type
_entity.pdbx_description
1 polymer ?
#
loop_
_entity_poly.entity_id
_entity_poly.type
_entity_poly.pdbx_seq_one_letter_code
_entity_poly.pdbx_strand_id
1 'polypeptide(L)'
;MKQKSSFFKALGIMLLSVLFATQANAQNLTVTGTVTDNLGPVIGASIQVEGTSNGCITDIDGNYTLPNVPANATLVFSYIGYQTQKIAVGGKTKIDVKLAE
;
A
#
# COMPACT_ATOMS: atom_id res chain seq x y z
N MET A 1 48.39 -13.87 -15.09
CA MET A 1 47.36 -13.34 -15.99
C MET A 1 46.03 -14.07 -15.87
N LYS A 2 46.00 -15.38 -15.77
CA LYS A 2 44.74 -16.11 -15.59
C LYS A 2 44.01 -15.80 -14.29
N GLN A 3 44.73 -15.42 -13.23
CA GLN A 3 44.14 -15.10 -11.95
C GLN A 3 43.34 -13.79 -11.94
N LYS A 4 43.73 -12.82 -12.77
CA LYS A 4 43.02 -11.53 -12.85
C LYS A 4 41.63 -11.68 -13.47
N SER A 5 41.45 -12.54 -14.47
CA SER A 5 40.12 -12.72 -15.08
C SER A 5 39.16 -13.45 -14.14
N SER A 6 39.64 -14.38 -13.31
CA SER A 6 38.82 -15.04 -12.29
C SER A 6 38.33 -14.05 -11.19
N PHE A 7 39.22 -13.13 -10.80
CA PHE A 7 38.87 -12.11 -9.82
C PHE A 7 37.75 -11.18 -10.31
N PHE A 8 37.83 -10.72 -11.56
CA PHE A 8 36.80 -9.84 -12.11
C PHE A 8 35.46 -10.54 -12.29
N LYS A 9 35.44 -11.82 -12.62
CA LYS A 9 34.21 -12.59 -12.71
C LYS A 9 33.53 -12.75 -11.36
N ALA A 10 34.28 -13.02 -10.31
CA ALA A 10 33.75 -13.14 -8.97
C ALA A 10 33.18 -11.81 -8.46
N LEU A 11 33.84 -10.71 -8.75
CA LEU A 11 33.38 -9.38 -8.37
C LEU A 11 32.06 -9.01 -9.07
N GLY A 12 31.92 -9.34 -10.34
CA GLY A 12 30.68 -9.09 -11.10
C GLY A 12 29.50 -9.88 -10.54
N ILE A 13 29.71 -11.11 -10.14
CA ILE A 13 28.67 -11.95 -9.54
C ILE A 13 28.22 -11.38 -8.18
N MET A 14 29.15 -10.91 -7.37
CA MET A 14 28.82 -10.30 -6.07
C MET A 14 27.99 -9.03 -6.23
N LEU A 15 28.32 -8.17 -7.18
CA LEU A 15 27.56 -6.94 -7.46
C LEU A 15 26.14 -7.26 -7.90
N LEU A 16 25.95 -8.27 -8.74
CA LEU A 16 24.64 -8.69 -9.18
C LEU A 16 23.78 -9.22 -8.03
N SER A 17 24.37 -9.95 -7.09
CA SER A 17 23.67 -10.44 -5.91
C SER A 17 23.17 -9.31 -5.01
N VAL A 18 23.95 -8.26 -4.83
CA VAL A 18 23.56 -7.09 -4.02
C VAL A 18 22.37 -6.37 -4.64
N LEU A 19 22.36 -6.18 -5.95
CA LEU A 19 21.23 -5.55 -6.66
C LEU A 19 19.95 -6.37 -6.52
N PHE A 20 20.05 -7.69 -6.57
CA PHE A 20 18.91 -8.57 -6.41
C PHE A 20 18.34 -8.52 -4.99
N ALA A 21 19.18 -8.41 -3.96
CA ALA A 21 18.77 -8.33 -2.58
C ALA A 21 17.99 -7.05 -2.26
N THR A 22 18.33 -5.90 -2.88
CA THR A 22 17.60 -4.64 -2.67
C THR A 22 16.19 -4.68 -3.22
N GLN A 23 15.91 -5.45 -4.27
CA GLN A 23 14.56 -5.60 -4.81
C GLN A 23 13.67 -6.49 -3.94
N ALA A 24 14.23 -7.40 -3.15
CA ALA A 24 13.48 -8.31 -2.31
C ALA A 24 12.81 -7.61 -1.11
N ASN A 25 13.17 -6.37 -0.79
CA ASN A 25 12.63 -5.61 0.34
C ASN A 25 11.37 -4.80 -0.01
N ALA A 26 10.95 -4.78 -1.26
CA ALA A 26 9.74 -4.08 -1.69
C ALA A 26 8.51 -4.96 -1.41
N GLN A 27 8.02 -4.94 -0.16
CA GLN A 27 6.84 -5.70 0.24
C GLN A 27 5.62 -4.82 0.31
N ASN A 28 4.46 -5.36 -0.09
CA ASN A 28 3.18 -4.70 0.04
C ASN A 28 2.58 -4.96 1.43
N LEU A 29 1.78 -4.02 1.88
CA LEU A 29 1.13 -4.05 3.18
C LEU A 29 -0.32 -4.49 3.04
N THR A 30 -0.90 -4.99 4.14
CA THR A 30 -2.35 -5.09 4.31
C THR A 30 -2.77 -3.93 5.21
N VAL A 31 -3.60 -3.04 4.68
CA VAL A 31 -4.10 -1.88 5.40
C VAL A 31 -5.51 -2.17 5.89
N THR A 32 -5.75 -1.91 7.17
CA THR A 32 -7.06 -2.03 7.79
C THR A 32 -7.48 -0.71 8.40
N GLY A 33 -8.75 -0.57 8.71
CA GLY A 33 -9.23 0.63 9.39
C GLY A 33 -10.75 0.70 9.41
N THR A 34 -11.25 1.84 9.87
CA THR A 34 -12.68 2.11 10.00
C THR A 34 -13.00 3.43 9.31
N VAL A 35 -14.10 3.44 8.55
CA VAL A 35 -14.63 4.66 7.93
C VAL A 35 -15.90 5.07 8.67
N THR A 36 -15.93 6.30 9.15
CA THR A 36 -17.05 6.86 9.90
C THR A 36 -17.48 8.21 9.32
N ASP A 37 -18.64 8.67 9.75
CA ASP A 37 -19.12 10.05 9.57
C ASP A 37 -19.60 10.59 10.91
N ASN A 38 -20.37 11.69 10.90
CA ASN A 38 -20.89 12.29 12.13
C ASN A 38 -21.93 11.41 12.85
N LEU A 39 -22.50 10.44 12.16
CA LEU A 39 -23.56 9.57 12.67
C LEU A 39 -23.06 8.18 13.06
N GLY A 40 -21.85 7.83 12.70
CA GLY A 40 -21.26 6.51 13.02
C GLY A 40 -20.59 5.85 11.83
N PRO A 41 -20.52 4.51 11.82
CA PRO A 41 -19.85 3.77 10.74
C PRO A 41 -20.54 3.98 9.39
N VAL A 42 -19.73 4.11 8.32
CA VAL A 42 -20.22 4.20 6.94
C VAL A 42 -20.11 2.84 6.28
N ILE A 43 -21.26 2.28 5.87
CA ILE A 43 -21.36 0.98 5.21
C ILE A 43 -21.24 1.19 3.71
N GLY A 44 -20.41 0.37 3.04
CA GLY A 44 -20.28 0.42 1.59
C GLY A 44 -19.41 1.54 1.05
N ALA A 45 -18.65 2.23 1.90
CA ALA A 45 -17.68 3.20 1.44
C ALA A 45 -16.57 2.51 0.63
N SER A 46 -16.09 3.17 -0.42
CA SER A 46 -15.07 2.64 -1.30
C SER A 46 -13.68 3.08 -0.86
N ILE A 47 -12.77 2.14 -0.78
CA ILE A 47 -11.35 2.38 -0.53
C ILE A 47 -10.57 1.80 -1.70
N GLN A 48 -9.74 2.59 -2.36
CA GLN A 48 -9.01 2.17 -3.55
C GLN A 48 -7.57 2.68 -3.50
N VAL A 49 -6.64 1.85 -3.96
CA VAL A 49 -5.26 2.28 -4.19
C VAL A 49 -5.25 3.14 -5.44
N GLU A 50 -4.88 4.42 -5.30
CA GLU A 50 -4.89 5.39 -6.41
C GLU A 50 -4.10 4.88 -7.62
N GLY A 51 -4.70 4.99 -8.79
CA GLY A 51 -4.08 4.57 -10.04
C GLY A 51 -4.13 3.07 -10.33
N THR A 52 -4.84 2.30 -9.51
CA THR A 52 -4.97 0.84 -9.69
C THR A 52 -6.43 0.41 -9.60
N SER A 53 -6.67 -0.86 -9.89
CA SER A 53 -7.99 -1.48 -9.69
C SER A 53 -8.11 -2.19 -8.33
N ASN A 54 -7.06 -2.12 -7.48
CA ASN A 54 -7.09 -2.75 -6.16
C ASN A 54 -7.90 -1.89 -5.19
N GLY A 55 -9.02 -2.45 -4.72
CA GLY A 55 -9.91 -1.74 -3.81
C GLY A 55 -10.81 -2.67 -3.03
N CYS A 56 -11.51 -2.11 -2.07
CA CYS A 56 -12.50 -2.81 -1.26
C CYS A 56 -13.60 -1.85 -0.82
N ILE A 57 -14.61 -2.38 -0.11
CA ILE A 57 -15.67 -1.58 0.49
C ILE A 57 -15.76 -1.89 1.98
N THR A 58 -16.30 -0.94 2.75
CA THR A 58 -16.51 -1.14 4.17
C THR A 58 -17.69 -2.09 4.44
N ASP A 59 -17.59 -2.81 5.56
CA ASP A 59 -18.63 -3.70 6.04
C ASP A 59 -19.67 -2.96 6.89
N ILE A 60 -20.56 -3.71 7.54
CA ILE A 60 -21.66 -3.16 8.34
C ILE A 60 -21.17 -2.37 9.57
N ASP A 61 -19.96 -2.62 10.03
CA ASP A 61 -19.32 -1.88 11.12
C ASP A 61 -18.42 -0.75 10.64
N GLY A 62 -18.37 -0.51 9.32
CA GLY A 62 -17.51 0.50 8.72
C GLY A 62 -16.05 0.08 8.59
N ASN A 63 -15.75 -1.17 8.88
CA ASN A 63 -14.39 -1.70 8.81
C ASN A 63 -14.02 -2.11 7.39
N TYR A 64 -12.75 -1.96 7.03
CA TYR A 64 -12.22 -2.43 5.76
C TYR A 64 -10.88 -3.12 5.94
N THR A 65 -10.55 -4.00 5.00
CA THR A 65 -9.25 -4.66 4.89
C THR A 65 -8.83 -4.62 3.43
N LEU A 66 -7.70 -4.01 3.14
CA LEU A 66 -7.18 -3.85 1.79
C LEU A 66 -5.78 -4.45 1.71
N PRO A 67 -5.62 -5.62 1.07
CA PRO A 67 -4.31 -6.26 0.92
C PRO A 67 -3.54 -5.67 -0.27
N ASN A 68 -2.26 -6.02 -0.34
CA ASN A 68 -1.38 -5.69 -1.47
C ASN A 68 -1.23 -4.19 -1.72
N VAL A 69 -1.10 -3.42 -0.64
CA VAL A 69 -0.94 -1.96 -0.71
C VAL A 69 0.54 -1.60 -0.61
N PRO A 70 1.14 -0.96 -1.64
CA PRO A 70 2.51 -0.48 -1.52
C PRO A 70 2.66 0.53 -0.38
N ALA A 71 3.76 0.50 0.33
CA ALA A 71 3.99 1.37 1.48
C ALA A 71 3.93 2.86 1.14
N ASN A 72 4.23 3.22 -0.11
CA ASN A 72 4.22 4.60 -0.61
C ASN A 72 2.95 4.96 -1.39
N ALA A 73 1.92 4.12 -1.34
CA ALA A 73 0.68 4.34 -2.06
C ALA A 73 -0.17 5.43 -1.42
N THR A 74 -1.14 5.93 -2.18
CA THR A 74 -2.20 6.80 -1.70
C THR A 74 -3.52 6.06 -1.79
N LEU A 75 -4.30 6.09 -0.72
CA LEU A 75 -5.64 5.51 -0.69
C LEU A 75 -6.69 6.58 -0.98
N VAL A 76 -7.68 6.21 -1.79
CA VAL A 76 -8.81 7.08 -2.14
C VAL A 76 -10.05 6.55 -1.42
N PHE A 77 -10.61 7.35 -0.53
CA PHE A 77 -11.83 7.04 0.22
C PHE A 77 -12.99 7.83 -0.37
N SER A 78 -14.04 7.15 -0.78
CA SER A 78 -15.20 7.82 -1.39
C SER A 78 -16.51 7.14 -1.03
N TYR A 79 -17.58 7.94 -0.96
CA TYR A 79 -18.94 7.47 -0.80
C TYR A 79 -19.90 8.53 -1.35
N ILE A 80 -21.07 8.11 -1.84
CA ILE A 80 -22.05 9.02 -2.44
C ILE A 80 -22.52 10.03 -1.38
N GLY A 81 -22.43 11.32 -1.70
CA GLY A 81 -22.83 12.40 -0.81
C GLY A 81 -21.73 12.93 0.09
N TYR A 82 -20.50 12.39 -0.03
CA TYR A 82 -19.35 12.79 0.76
C TYR A 82 -18.20 13.26 -0.11
N GLN A 83 -17.36 14.11 0.46
CA GLN A 83 -16.14 14.53 -0.21
C GLN A 83 -15.14 13.38 -0.27
N THR A 84 -14.54 13.18 -1.44
CA THR A 84 -13.48 12.19 -1.60
C THR A 84 -12.23 12.62 -0.87
N GLN A 85 -11.61 11.69 -0.12
CA GLN A 85 -10.37 11.95 0.59
C GLN A 85 -9.25 11.07 0.05
N LYS A 86 -8.07 11.65 -0.10
CA LYS A 86 -6.84 10.94 -0.50
C LYS A 86 -5.86 10.98 0.65
N ILE A 87 -5.43 9.82 1.10
CA ILE A 87 -4.56 9.68 2.27
C ILE A 87 -3.34 8.85 1.91
N ALA A 88 -2.16 9.42 2.13
CA ALA A 88 -0.91 8.69 1.93
C ALA A 88 -0.77 7.60 2.99
N VAL A 89 -0.42 6.38 2.56
CA VAL A 89 -0.25 5.24 3.46
C VAL A 89 0.94 5.45 4.40
N GLY A 90 2.09 5.89 3.85
CA GLY A 90 3.27 6.19 4.65
C GLY A 90 3.73 5.02 5.52
N GLY A 91 3.63 3.80 5.00
CA GLY A 91 4.02 2.59 5.73
C GLY A 91 3.07 2.16 6.85
N LYS A 92 1.92 2.82 7.00
CA LYS A 92 0.94 2.49 8.05
C LYS A 92 0.10 1.28 7.65
N THR A 93 -0.22 0.44 8.61
CA THR A 93 -1.11 -0.72 8.42
C THR A 93 -2.51 -0.49 8.97
N LYS A 94 -2.73 0.61 9.69
CA LYS A 94 -4.05 1.00 10.19
C LYS A 94 -4.31 2.46 9.87
N ILE A 95 -5.40 2.72 9.14
CA ILE A 95 -5.80 4.07 8.74
C ILE A 95 -7.31 4.20 8.94
N ASP A 96 -7.71 5.00 9.92
CA ASP A 96 -9.10 5.32 10.19
C ASP A 96 -9.43 6.66 9.55
N VAL A 97 -10.63 6.78 8.96
CA VAL A 97 -11.03 7.96 8.19
C VAL A 97 -12.43 8.41 8.62
N LYS A 98 -12.60 9.72 8.75
CA LYS A 98 -13.91 10.33 8.95
C LYS A 98 -14.30 11.08 7.69
N LEU A 99 -15.41 10.69 7.06
CA LEU A 99 -15.93 11.34 5.86
C LEU A 99 -16.74 12.59 6.22
N ALA A 100 -16.65 13.60 5.36
CA ALA A 100 -17.38 14.85 5.47
C ALA A 100 -18.25 15.06 4.23
N GLU A 101 -19.45 15.57 4.45
CA GLU A 101 -20.37 15.93 3.37
C GLU A 101 -19.89 17.11 2.54
#